data_8d9322da4f348d8439ab4c57005edfcb
#
_entry.id   8d9322da4f348d8439ab4c57005edfcb
#
_cell.length_a   1.000
_cell.length_b   1.000
_cell.length_c   1.000
_cell.angle_alpha   90.00
_cell.angle_beta   90.00
_cell.angle_gamma   90.00
#
_symmetry.space_group_name_H-M   'P 1'
#
loop_
_entity.id
_entity.type
_entity.pdbx_description
1 polymer ?
#
loop_
_entity_poly.entity_id
_entity_poly.type
_entity_poly.pdbx_seq_one_letter_code
_entity_poly.pdbx_strand_id
1 'polypeptide(L)'
;MAKTDKAKSLNGLMKHLRDDCGIKISGSNDKERLRQYGYYHGYKGYRFYKQSNNKIPYTDFAEMVAVMEYDNELKRLVYPALMFIEMSVKNISLDVLVHGMRDTSIDNIYRSKMNDNISNHNLRLRRLKVRDRLHSTLSNSYKHGNSMVEHFYNQGKEVPIWAIFEIMMLGDFADFLLCLNYDIRKQITSELDMRVSYDTNCHLIADSLFTIKELRNTVAHNNIAFDVRFKDRNTNKNVIKWVQQEMGMNNISFDCFTDYMILLLCVLKHVNYPKKDMKRLLREYEDCINSIYAKLPLPVYNKIVSTGIKGKLTNLWVYIEN
;
A
#
# COMPACT_ATOMS: atom_id res chain seq x y z
N MET A 1 -22.69 -26.20 -26.67
CA MET A 1 -21.45 -25.73 -27.28
C MET A 1 -21.11 -24.36 -26.73
N ALA A 2 -20.04 -24.24 -25.96
CA ALA A 2 -19.56 -22.94 -25.47
C ALA A 2 -19.12 -22.10 -26.69
N LYS A 3 -19.72 -20.92 -26.86
CA LYS A 3 -19.27 -19.96 -27.88
C LYS A 3 -17.80 -19.63 -27.57
N THR A 4 -16.88 -20.10 -28.39
CA THR A 4 -15.50 -19.65 -28.36
C THR A 4 -15.50 -18.17 -28.73
N ASP A 5 -15.20 -17.29 -27.75
CA ASP A 5 -15.07 -15.87 -28.02
C ASP A 5 -13.88 -15.66 -28.97
N LYS A 6 -14.18 -15.34 -30.23
CA LYS A 6 -13.14 -14.98 -31.19
C LYS A 6 -12.48 -13.67 -30.75
N ALA A 7 -11.16 -13.63 -30.79
CA ALA A 7 -10.40 -12.41 -30.53
C ALA A 7 -10.87 -11.30 -31.47
N LYS A 8 -11.21 -10.12 -30.90
CA LYS A 8 -11.64 -8.96 -31.68
C LYS A 8 -10.40 -8.15 -32.09
N SER A 9 -10.39 -7.69 -33.34
CA SER A 9 -9.41 -6.69 -33.77
C SER A 9 -9.61 -5.36 -33.02
N LEU A 10 -8.64 -4.47 -33.05
CA LEU A 10 -8.74 -3.16 -32.39
C LEU A 10 -9.97 -2.36 -32.89
N ASN A 11 -10.24 -2.37 -34.21
CA ASN A 11 -11.45 -1.78 -34.76
C ASN A 11 -12.73 -2.47 -34.27
N GLY A 12 -12.70 -3.79 -34.10
CA GLY A 12 -13.79 -4.55 -33.53
C GLY A 12 -14.04 -4.23 -32.05
N LEU A 13 -12.98 -3.92 -31.29
CA LEU A 13 -13.08 -3.45 -29.90
C LEU A 13 -13.67 -2.03 -29.84
N MET A 14 -13.25 -1.10 -30.71
CA MET A 14 -13.84 0.23 -30.80
C MET A 14 -15.34 0.16 -31.11
N LYS A 15 -15.72 -0.69 -32.10
CA LYS A 15 -17.13 -0.92 -32.43
C LYS A 15 -17.91 -1.46 -31.23
N HIS A 16 -17.37 -2.44 -30.51
CA HIS A 16 -17.96 -3.00 -29.31
C HIS A 16 -18.16 -1.94 -28.20
N LEU A 17 -17.17 -1.09 -27.96
CA LEU A 17 -17.28 -0.02 -26.96
C LEU A 17 -18.39 0.96 -27.32
N ARG A 18 -18.48 1.35 -28.61
CA ARG A 18 -19.49 2.29 -29.09
C ARG A 18 -20.89 1.68 -29.14
N ASP A 19 -21.03 0.54 -29.79
CA ASP A 19 -22.34 -0.01 -30.17
C ASP A 19 -22.95 -0.84 -29.03
N ASP A 20 -22.13 -1.62 -28.29
CA ASP A 20 -22.62 -2.52 -27.22
C ASP A 20 -22.49 -1.90 -25.82
N CYS A 21 -21.55 -0.96 -25.62
CA CYS A 21 -21.28 -0.38 -24.29
C CYS A 21 -21.73 1.08 -24.18
N GLY A 22 -22.14 1.73 -25.27
CA GLY A 22 -22.63 3.11 -25.29
C GLY A 22 -21.56 4.17 -25.00
N ILE A 23 -20.28 3.84 -25.25
CA ILE A 23 -19.14 4.74 -25.02
C ILE A 23 -18.72 5.32 -26.36
N LYS A 24 -18.83 6.62 -26.51
CA LYS A 24 -18.35 7.32 -27.71
C LYS A 24 -16.84 7.13 -27.83
N ILE A 25 -16.41 6.56 -28.95
CA ILE A 25 -14.99 6.32 -29.28
C ILE A 25 -14.83 6.44 -30.81
N SER A 26 -13.88 7.25 -31.27
CA SER A 26 -13.67 7.49 -32.68
C SER A 26 -12.28 8.04 -32.99
N GLY A 27 -11.86 7.89 -34.25
CA GLY A 27 -10.60 8.44 -34.75
C GLY A 27 -9.35 7.64 -34.36
N SER A 28 -8.23 8.11 -34.88
CA SER A 28 -6.92 7.45 -34.73
C SER A 28 -6.37 7.60 -33.31
N ASN A 29 -6.59 8.72 -32.66
CA ASN A 29 -6.10 8.97 -31.31
C ASN A 29 -6.74 8.04 -30.29
N ASP A 30 -8.06 7.87 -30.29
CA ASP A 30 -8.75 6.94 -29.39
C ASP A 30 -8.34 5.49 -29.68
N LYS A 31 -8.18 5.16 -30.97
CA LYS A 31 -7.68 3.84 -31.36
C LYS A 31 -6.30 3.55 -30.79
N GLU A 32 -5.38 4.52 -30.87
CA GLU A 32 -4.04 4.36 -30.31
C GLU A 32 -4.05 4.29 -28.77
N ARG A 33 -4.86 5.12 -28.11
CA ARG A 33 -5.05 5.04 -26.65
C ARG A 33 -5.64 3.69 -26.22
N LEU A 34 -6.65 3.17 -26.95
CA LEU A 34 -7.20 1.85 -26.67
C LEU A 34 -6.16 0.74 -26.88
N ARG A 35 -5.25 0.89 -27.83
CA ARG A 35 -4.12 -0.03 -28.06
C ARG A 35 -3.14 0.02 -26.89
N GLN A 36 -2.78 1.23 -26.41
CA GLN A 36 -1.80 1.45 -25.33
C GLN A 36 -2.31 0.98 -23.98
N TYR A 37 -3.53 1.37 -23.59
CA TYR A 37 -4.13 0.97 -22.31
C TYR A 37 -4.69 -0.46 -22.33
N GLY A 38 -5.04 -0.95 -23.49
CA GLY A 38 -5.60 -2.28 -23.69
C GLY A 38 -7.08 -2.41 -23.30
N TYR A 39 -7.71 -3.45 -23.80
CA TYR A 39 -9.11 -3.72 -23.52
C TYR A 39 -9.32 -4.31 -22.12
N TYR A 40 -8.47 -5.23 -21.68
CA TYR A 40 -8.65 -5.90 -20.40
C TYR A 40 -8.17 -5.04 -19.23
N HIS A 41 -6.93 -4.58 -19.26
CA HIS A 41 -6.41 -3.73 -18.18
C HIS A 41 -7.11 -2.37 -18.17
N GLY A 42 -7.24 -1.74 -19.34
CA GLY A 42 -7.90 -0.46 -19.50
C GLY A 42 -9.43 -0.56 -19.33
N TYR A 43 -10.17 -0.86 -20.41
CA TYR A 43 -11.64 -0.80 -20.36
C TYR A 43 -12.26 -1.72 -19.30
N LYS A 44 -11.92 -3.00 -19.28
CA LYS A 44 -12.49 -3.97 -18.31
C LYS A 44 -12.15 -3.61 -16.88
N GLY A 45 -10.94 -3.10 -16.64
CA GLY A 45 -10.47 -2.70 -15.32
C GLY A 45 -11.16 -1.47 -14.76
N TYR A 46 -11.39 -0.45 -15.59
CA TYR A 46 -11.85 0.87 -15.14
C TYR A 46 -13.35 1.13 -15.35
N ARG A 47 -14.11 0.19 -15.91
CA ARG A 47 -15.55 0.39 -16.16
C ARG A 47 -16.44 0.34 -14.92
N PHE A 48 -15.93 -0.16 -13.79
CA PHE A 48 -16.65 -0.29 -12.53
C PHE A 48 -15.90 0.38 -11.38
N TYR A 49 -16.64 0.80 -10.37
CA TYR A 49 -16.10 1.26 -9.10
C TYR A 49 -16.20 0.10 -8.09
N LYS A 50 -15.07 -0.45 -7.65
CA LYS A 50 -14.93 -1.62 -6.76
C LYS A 50 -15.54 -2.90 -7.33
N GLN A 51 -16.86 -2.95 -7.49
CA GLN A 51 -17.63 -4.16 -7.82
C GLN A 51 -18.26 -4.08 -9.20
N SER A 52 -18.46 -5.25 -9.83
CA SER A 52 -18.96 -5.37 -11.20
C SER A 52 -20.38 -4.82 -11.42
N ASN A 53 -21.19 -4.74 -10.37
CA ASN A 53 -22.53 -4.14 -10.41
C ASN A 53 -22.53 -2.62 -10.26
N ASN A 54 -21.40 -2.00 -9.94
CA ASN A 54 -21.26 -0.57 -9.69
C ASN A 54 -20.59 0.12 -10.88
N LYS A 55 -21.29 0.16 -12.01
CA LYS A 55 -20.77 0.73 -13.27
C LYS A 55 -20.54 2.23 -13.14
N ILE A 56 -19.40 2.71 -13.65
CA ILE A 56 -19.11 4.14 -13.79
C ILE A 56 -19.82 4.64 -15.05
N PRO A 57 -20.57 5.75 -14.98
CA PRO A 57 -21.43 6.20 -16.07
C PRO A 57 -20.68 6.97 -17.17
N TYR A 58 -19.64 6.34 -17.73
CA TYR A 58 -18.91 6.93 -18.86
C TYR A 58 -19.79 7.06 -20.09
N THR A 59 -19.68 8.20 -20.77
CA THR A 59 -20.30 8.48 -22.06
C THR A 59 -19.28 8.59 -23.19
N ASP A 60 -18.03 8.94 -22.85
CA ASP A 60 -16.92 9.10 -23.79
C ASP A 60 -15.70 8.32 -23.33
N PHE A 61 -14.92 7.79 -24.28
CA PHE A 61 -13.70 7.06 -24.00
C PHE A 61 -12.62 7.97 -23.37
N ALA A 62 -12.62 9.25 -23.71
CA ALA A 62 -11.72 10.23 -23.10
C ALA A 62 -11.93 10.38 -21.58
N GLU A 63 -13.16 10.24 -21.09
CA GLU A 63 -13.46 10.26 -19.66
C GLU A 63 -12.78 9.07 -18.95
N MET A 64 -12.85 7.89 -19.56
CA MET A 64 -12.20 6.68 -19.04
C MET A 64 -10.67 6.82 -19.04
N VAL A 65 -10.10 7.37 -20.13
CA VAL A 65 -8.67 7.64 -20.21
C VAL A 65 -8.23 8.62 -19.12
N ALA A 66 -9.02 9.67 -18.86
CA ALA A 66 -8.74 10.61 -17.77
C ALA A 66 -8.69 9.92 -16.41
N VAL A 67 -9.55 8.93 -16.15
CA VAL A 67 -9.51 8.14 -14.90
C VAL A 67 -8.29 7.22 -14.84
N MET A 68 -7.89 6.62 -15.96
CA MET A 68 -6.65 5.82 -16.01
C MET A 68 -5.41 6.68 -15.74
N GLU A 69 -5.35 7.88 -16.33
CA GLU A 69 -4.28 8.86 -16.08
C GLU A 69 -4.27 9.30 -14.62
N TYR A 70 -5.43 9.59 -14.03
CA TYR A 70 -5.58 9.92 -12.62
C TYR A 70 -5.06 8.80 -11.71
N ASP A 71 -5.45 7.57 -11.97
CA ASP A 71 -4.99 6.40 -11.21
C ASP A 71 -3.45 6.23 -11.29
N ASN A 72 -2.87 6.47 -12.49
CA ASN A 72 -1.43 6.42 -12.65
C ASN A 72 -0.72 7.55 -11.90
N GLU A 73 -1.29 8.76 -11.89
CA GLU A 73 -0.74 9.87 -11.09
C GLU A 73 -0.83 9.61 -9.60
N LEU A 74 -1.92 9.02 -9.10
CA LEU A 74 -2.02 8.60 -7.70
C LEU A 74 -0.91 7.60 -7.34
N LYS A 75 -0.67 6.60 -8.20
CA LYS A 75 0.39 5.60 -7.98
C LYS A 75 1.78 6.24 -7.99
N ARG A 76 2.06 7.11 -8.97
CA ARG A 76 3.31 7.87 -9.05
C ARG A 76 3.57 8.68 -7.78
N LEU A 77 2.53 9.33 -7.29
CA LEU A 77 2.59 10.21 -6.14
C LEU A 77 2.95 9.47 -4.85
N VAL A 78 2.30 8.33 -4.59
CA VAL A 78 2.47 7.62 -3.31
C VAL A 78 3.66 6.66 -3.29
N TYR A 79 4.19 6.23 -4.44
CA TYR A 79 5.24 5.22 -4.49
C TYR A 79 6.51 5.59 -3.71
N PRO A 80 7.10 6.80 -3.86
CA PRO A 80 8.27 7.19 -3.08
C PRO A 80 8.00 7.21 -1.57
N ALA A 81 6.83 7.68 -1.16
CA ALA A 81 6.42 7.72 0.25
C ALA A 81 6.29 6.31 0.85
N LEU A 82 5.70 5.37 0.10
CA LEU A 82 5.58 3.96 0.49
C LEU A 82 6.95 3.31 0.68
N MET A 83 7.90 3.54 -0.24
CA MET A 83 9.26 3.02 -0.14
C MET A 83 10.01 3.63 1.05
N PHE A 84 9.84 4.94 1.29
CA PHE A 84 10.45 5.61 2.43
C PHE A 84 9.93 5.05 3.76
N ILE A 85 8.62 4.85 3.90
CA ILE A 85 8.01 4.25 5.10
C ILE A 85 8.57 2.85 5.33
N GLU A 86 8.59 2.00 4.29
CA GLU A 86 9.13 0.63 4.39
C GLU A 86 10.57 0.63 4.91
N MET A 87 11.43 1.45 4.31
CA MET A 87 12.83 1.57 4.70
C MET A 87 12.99 2.13 6.13
N SER A 88 12.30 3.23 6.44
CA SER A 88 12.46 3.91 7.74
C SER A 88 11.99 3.06 8.90
N VAL A 89 10.83 2.40 8.78
CA VAL A 89 10.30 1.54 9.86
C VAL A 89 11.19 0.31 10.05
N LYS A 90 11.71 -0.28 8.97
CA LYS A 90 12.68 -1.38 9.07
C LYS A 90 13.95 -0.95 9.81
N ASN A 91 14.52 0.21 9.46
CA ASN A 91 15.76 0.70 10.06
C ASN A 91 15.59 1.11 11.52
N ILE A 92 14.51 1.82 11.88
CA ILE A 92 14.19 2.17 13.28
C ILE A 92 14.00 0.89 14.11
N SER A 93 13.28 -0.09 13.56
CA SER A 93 13.07 -1.37 14.25
C SER A 93 14.37 -2.16 14.38
N LEU A 94 15.25 -2.09 13.38
CA LEU A 94 16.55 -2.74 13.40
C LEU A 94 17.45 -2.16 14.51
N ASP A 95 17.51 -0.83 14.62
CA ASP A 95 18.31 -0.16 15.65
C ASP A 95 17.92 -0.62 17.06
N VAL A 96 16.61 -0.64 17.36
CA VAL A 96 16.09 -1.16 18.63
C VAL A 96 16.42 -2.63 18.82
N LEU A 97 16.28 -3.44 17.77
CA LEU A 97 16.42 -4.89 17.83
C LEU A 97 17.86 -5.32 18.13
N VAL A 98 18.85 -4.69 17.47
CA VAL A 98 20.25 -5.08 17.57
C VAL A 98 21.02 -4.34 18.69
N HIS A 99 20.37 -3.40 19.36
CA HIS A 99 21.02 -2.61 20.41
C HIS A 99 21.69 -3.51 21.46
N GLY A 100 23.00 -3.32 21.66
CA GLY A 100 23.80 -4.08 22.62
C GLY A 100 24.05 -5.56 22.28
N MET A 101 23.64 -6.03 21.07
CA MET A 101 23.85 -7.40 20.65
C MET A 101 25.23 -7.60 20.04
N ARG A 102 25.88 -8.76 20.36
CA ARG A 102 27.12 -9.22 19.70
C ARG A 102 26.83 -10.16 18.53
N ASP A 103 25.77 -10.95 18.65
CA ASP A 103 25.32 -11.91 17.63
C ASP A 103 23.98 -11.46 17.07
N THR A 104 23.98 -11.04 15.80
CA THR A 104 22.80 -10.58 15.06
C THR A 104 22.25 -11.64 14.11
N SER A 105 22.61 -12.91 14.31
CA SER A 105 22.06 -14.04 13.56
C SER A 105 20.54 -14.17 13.80
N ILE A 106 19.84 -14.70 12.80
CA ILE A 106 18.40 -14.91 12.89
C ILE A 106 18.03 -15.87 14.03
N ASP A 107 18.84 -16.89 14.29
CA ASP A 107 18.58 -17.86 15.35
C ASP A 107 18.72 -17.24 16.74
N ASN A 108 19.67 -16.33 16.93
CA ASN A 108 19.80 -15.62 18.19
C ASN A 108 18.63 -14.62 18.38
N ILE A 109 18.23 -13.89 17.36
CA ILE A 109 17.05 -13.01 17.39
C ILE A 109 15.80 -13.82 17.72
N TYR A 110 15.61 -14.95 17.06
CA TYR A 110 14.44 -15.81 17.26
C TYR A 110 14.34 -16.34 18.69
N ARG A 111 15.48 -16.68 19.30
CA ARG A 111 15.53 -17.18 20.70
C ARG A 111 15.40 -16.07 21.74
N SER A 112 16.06 -14.91 21.52
CA SER A 112 16.22 -13.90 22.57
C SER A 112 15.24 -12.72 22.47
N LYS A 113 14.68 -12.44 21.28
CA LYS A 113 13.87 -11.24 21.03
C LYS A 113 12.43 -11.55 20.67
N MET A 114 12.09 -12.78 20.34
CA MET A 114 10.71 -13.16 20.04
C MET A 114 9.95 -13.63 21.28
N ASN A 115 8.66 -13.38 21.28
CA ASN A 115 7.75 -13.81 22.34
C ASN A 115 7.62 -15.34 22.34
N ASP A 116 7.90 -15.97 23.48
CA ASP A 116 7.90 -17.42 23.68
C ASP A 116 6.69 -17.96 24.47
N ASN A 117 5.61 -17.18 24.57
CA ASN A 117 4.40 -17.61 25.27
C ASN A 117 3.87 -18.93 24.74
N ILE A 118 4.19 -20.00 25.48
CA ILE A 118 3.92 -21.40 25.13
C ILE A 118 2.41 -21.68 25.10
N SER A 119 1.62 -20.95 25.86
CA SER A 119 0.16 -21.14 25.95
C SER A 119 -0.61 -20.62 24.72
N ASN A 120 0.00 -19.71 23.94
CA ASN A 120 -0.67 -19.10 22.80
C ASN A 120 -0.35 -19.83 21.50
N HIS A 121 -1.24 -20.76 21.10
CA HIS A 121 -1.10 -21.54 19.87
C HIS A 121 -0.97 -20.66 18.60
N ASN A 122 -1.77 -19.61 18.48
CA ASN A 122 -1.76 -18.74 17.31
C ASN A 122 -0.44 -17.95 17.18
N LEU A 123 0.10 -17.49 18.30
CA LEU A 123 1.40 -16.81 18.32
C LEU A 123 2.52 -17.79 17.92
N ARG A 124 2.52 -19.01 18.46
CA ARG A 124 3.50 -20.04 18.06
C ARG A 124 3.43 -20.35 16.57
N LEU A 125 2.21 -20.55 16.04
CA LEU A 125 2.02 -20.81 14.63
C LEU A 125 2.53 -19.62 13.76
N ARG A 126 2.27 -18.38 14.19
CA ARG A 126 2.80 -17.18 13.50
C ARG A 126 4.33 -17.16 13.51
N ARG A 127 4.96 -17.42 14.65
CA ARG A 127 6.43 -17.52 14.77
C ARG A 127 7.01 -18.55 13.81
N LEU A 128 6.44 -19.76 13.75
CA LEU A 128 6.87 -20.80 12.82
C LEU A 128 6.75 -20.34 11.37
N LYS A 129 5.62 -19.76 10.99
CA LYS A 129 5.40 -19.21 9.63
C LYS A 129 6.41 -18.10 9.30
N VAL A 130 6.72 -17.22 10.24
CA VAL A 130 7.74 -16.19 10.04
C VAL A 130 9.08 -16.83 9.79
N ARG A 131 9.49 -17.82 10.60
CA ARG A 131 10.75 -18.56 10.42
C ARG A 131 10.84 -19.22 9.05
N ASP A 132 9.80 -19.96 8.64
CA ASP A 132 9.74 -20.62 7.33
C ASP A 132 9.90 -19.61 6.18
N ARG A 133 9.21 -18.46 6.26
CA ARG A 133 9.29 -17.40 5.24
C ARG A 133 10.68 -16.77 5.19
N LEU A 134 11.31 -16.53 6.32
CA LEU A 134 12.68 -16.00 6.37
C LEU A 134 13.66 -16.96 5.70
N HIS A 135 13.63 -18.25 6.03
CA HIS A 135 14.47 -19.25 5.40
C HIS A 135 14.19 -19.40 3.90
N SER A 136 12.91 -19.37 3.49
CA SER A 136 12.51 -19.39 2.08
C SER A 136 13.02 -18.15 1.34
N THR A 137 12.95 -16.97 1.96
CA THR A 137 13.46 -15.72 1.38
C THR A 137 14.97 -15.78 1.18
N LEU A 138 15.72 -16.26 2.17
CA LEU A 138 17.17 -16.45 2.04
C LEU A 138 17.51 -17.45 0.93
N SER A 139 16.87 -18.61 0.92
CA SER A 139 17.05 -19.65 -0.09
C SER A 139 16.79 -19.15 -1.50
N ASN A 140 15.67 -18.42 -1.69
CA ASN A 140 15.32 -17.82 -2.97
C ASN A 140 16.32 -16.72 -3.38
N SER A 141 16.72 -15.87 -2.44
CA SER A 141 17.70 -14.80 -2.70
C SER A 141 19.05 -15.36 -3.12
N TYR A 142 19.52 -16.42 -2.46
CA TYR A 142 20.74 -17.13 -2.85
C TYR A 142 20.61 -17.75 -4.26
N LYS A 143 19.51 -18.47 -4.49
CA LYS A 143 19.22 -19.09 -5.80
C LYS A 143 19.23 -18.09 -6.97
N HIS A 144 18.80 -16.85 -6.72
CA HIS A 144 18.74 -15.81 -7.75
C HIS A 144 19.96 -14.88 -7.76
N GLY A 145 21.05 -15.26 -7.11
CA GLY A 145 22.32 -14.54 -7.16
C GLY A 145 22.32 -13.20 -6.41
N ASN A 146 21.57 -13.09 -5.32
CA ASN A 146 21.63 -11.87 -4.51
C ASN A 146 23.02 -11.76 -3.87
N SER A 147 23.80 -10.79 -4.30
CA SER A 147 25.21 -10.63 -3.93
C SER A 147 25.45 -10.49 -2.42
N MET A 148 24.53 -9.86 -1.70
CA MET A 148 24.62 -9.70 -0.24
C MET A 148 24.45 -11.06 0.46
N VAL A 149 23.48 -11.86 0.07
CA VAL A 149 23.24 -13.18 0.66
C VAL A 149 24.37 -14.13 0.30
N GLU A 150 24.82 -14.16 -0.96
CA GLU A 150 25.96 -14.96 -1.42
C GLU A 150 27.24 -14.62 -0.67
N HIS A 151 27.49 -13.33 -0.38
CA HIS A 151 28.67 -12.89 0.37
C HIS A 151 28.78 -13.61 1.72
N PHE A 152 27.70 -13.71 2.48
CA PHE A 152 27.74 -14.38 3.80
C PHE A 152 27.86 -15.90 3.66
N TYR A 153 27.05 -16.53 2.80
CA TYR A 153 27.09 -17.98 2.62
C TYR A 153 28.43 -18.47 2.07
N ASN A 154 29.04 -17.76 1.12
CA ASN A 154 30.35 -18.11 0.55
C ASN A 154 31.50 -17.97 1.57
N GLN A 155 31.29 -17.22 2.65
CA GLN A 155 32.23 -17.12 3.78
C GLN A 155 31.92 -18.11 4.91
N GLY A 156 30.93 -18.99 4.75
CA GLY A 156 30.49 -19.90 5.81
C GLY A 156 29.86 -19.17 7.01
N LYS A 157 29.33 -17.97 6.82
CA LYS A 157 28.69 -17.14 7.86
C LYS A 157 27.19 -17.14 7.70
N GLU A 158 26.49 -17.02 8.82
CA GLU A 158 25.04 -16.76 8.79
C GLU A 158 24.74 -15.34 8.31
N VAL A 159 23.64 -15.20 7.57
CA VAL A 159 23.16 -13.88 7.12
C VAL A 159 22.61 -13.12 8.33
N PRO A 160 23.16 -11.94 8.67
CA PRO A 160 22.69 -11.18 9.82
C PRO A 160 21.31 -10.56 9.57
N ILE A 161 20.58 -10.26 10.67
CA ILE A 161 19.20 -9.76 10.59
C ILE A 161 19.08 -8.48 9.77
N TRP A 162 20.07 -7.58 9.80
CA TRP A 162 20.04 -6.35 9.01
C TRP A 162 20.08 -6.61 7.50
N ALA A 163 20.81 -7.62 7.05
CA ALA A 163 20.80 -8.04 5.65
C ALA A 163 19.47 -8.73 5.26
N ILE A 164 18.87 -9.46 6.20
CA ILE A 164 17.55 -10.09 5.99
C ILE A 164 16.46 -9.03 5.86
N PHE A 165 16.52 -7.93 6.62
CA PHE A 165 15.52 -6.85 6.53
C PHE A 165 15.50 -6.19 5.15
N GLU A 166 16.65 -6.11 4.45
CA GLU A 166 16.70 -5.57 3.08
C GLU A 166 15.90 -6.41 2.08
N ILE A 167 15.90 -7.72 2.23
CA ILE A 167 15.22 -8.65 1.31
C ILE A 167 13.83 -9.08 1.77
N MET A 168 13.46 -8.77 3.02
CA MET A 168 12.19 -9.16 3.63
C MET A 168 11.03 -8.35 3.05
N MET A 169 9.96 -9.03 2.62
CA MET A 169 8.72 -8.38 2.17
C MET A 169 8.04 -7.63 3.32
N LEU A 170 7.39 -6.51 3.02
CA LEU A 170 6.73 -5.66 4.03
C LEU A 170 5.70 -6.42 4.89
N GLY A 171 4.96 -7.36 4.30
CA GLY A 171 4.00 -8.18 5.03
C GLY A 171 4.66 -9.15 6.01
N ASP A 172 5.79 -9.74 5.61
CA ASP A 172 6.56 -10.64 6.47
C ASP A 172 7.25 -9.86 7.60
N PHE A 173 7.68 -8.64 7.31
CA PHE A 173 8.20 -7.73 8.32
C PHE A 173 7.14 -7.33 9.35
N ALA A 174 5.91 -7.02 8.92
CA ALA A 174 4.81 -6.75 9.85
C ALA A 174 4.50 -7.97 10.75
N ASP A 175 4.46 -9.18 10.18
CA ASP A 175 4.31 -10.42 10.97
C ASP A 175 5.50 -10.65 11.92
N PHE A 176 6.73 -10.31 11.50
CA PHE A 176 7.92 -10.38 12.34
C PHE A 176 7.78 -9.45 13.56
N LEU A 177 7.38 -8.20 13.36
CA LEU A 177 7.15 -7.25 14.47
C LEU A 177 6.14 -7.80 15.48
N LEU A 178 5.04 -8.41 15.03
CA LEU A 178 4.04 -9.02 15.92
C LEU A 178 4.59 -10.22 16.73
N CYS A 179 5.66 -10.87 16.24
CA CYS A 179 6.31 -11.97 16.93
C CYS A 179 7.34 -11.52 17.96
N LEU A 180 7.79 -10.28 17.95
CA LEU A 180 8.75 -9.75 18.94
C LEU A 180 8.14 -9.78 20.35
N ASN A 181 8.98 -9.85 21.38
CA ASN A 181 8.53 -9.70 22.76
C ASN A 181 7.97 -8.30 23.02
N TYR A 182 7.21 -8.15 24.10
CA TYR A 182 6.50 -6.90 24.41
C TYR A 182 7.46 -5.71 24.57
N ASP A 183 8.58 -5.89 25.25
CA ASP A 183 9.50 -4.79 25.55
C ASP A 183 10.15 -4.22 24.28
N ILE A 184 10.51 -5.06 23.34
CA ILE A 184 11.02 -4.62 22.03
C ILE A 184 9.94 -3.87 21.24
N ARG A 185 8.71 -4.41 21.17
CA ARG A 185 7.60 -3.69 20.50
C ARG A 185 7.32 -2.35 21.15
N LYS A 186 7.35 -2.29 22.49
CA LYS A 186 7.16 -1.06 23.25
C LYS A 186 8.25 -0.03 22.93
N GLN A 187 9.51 -0.46 22.82
CA GLN A 187 10.61 0.43 22.42
C GLN A 187 10.42 0.95 20.99
N ILE A 188 10.13 0.08 20.01
CA ILE A 188 9.87 0.48 18.63
C ILE A 188 8.71 1.48 18.56
N THR A 189 7.60 1.20 19.26
CA THR A 189 6.46 2.11 19.34
C THR A 189 6.83 3.46 19.97
N SER A 190 7.77 3.45 20.92
CA SER A 190 8.30 4.66 21.54
C SER A 190 9.17 5.49 20.60
N GLU A 191 10.08 4.84 19.86
CA GLU A 191 10.94 5.52 18.89
C GLU A 191 10.12 6.15 17.75
N LEU A 192 8.99 5.52 17.39
CA LEU A 192 8.06 6.05 16.41
C LEU A 192 7.06 7.06 16.96
N ASP A 193 7.09 7.35 18.26
CA ASP A 193 6.10 8.21 18.97
C ASP A 193 4.63 7.79 18.71
N MET A 194 4.38 6.49 18.52
CA MET A 194 3.06 5.93 18.21
C MET A 194 2.33 5.34 19.43
N ARG A 195 2.63 5.84 20.63
CA ARG A 195 2.03 5.34 21.87
C ARG A 195 0.59 5.82 22.02
N VAL A 196 -0.33 4.87 22.11
CA VAL A 196 -1.74 5.13 22.40
C VAL A 196 -2.23 4.17 23.49
N SER A 197 -3.08 4.67 24.38
CA SER A 197 -3.52 3.92 25.58
C SER A 197 -4.30 2.63 25.27
N TYR A 198 -4.95 2.55 24.12
CA TYR A 198 -5.73 1.39 23.70
C TYR A 198 -4.91 0.35 22.92
N ASP A 199 -3.66 0.65 22.51
CA ASP A 199 -2.75 -0.32 21.92
C ASP A 199 -1.86 -0.95 22.99
N THR A 200 -2.47 -1.67 23.90
CA THR A 200 -1.81 -2.26 25.07
C THR A 200 -0.72 -3.26 24.72
N ASN A 201 -0.76 -3.82 23.50
CA ASN A 201 0.20 -4.81 23.01
C ASN A 201 1.26 -4.24 22.06
N CYS A 202 1.25 -2.94 21.78
CA CYS A 202 2.14 -2.27 20.84
C CYS A 202 2.12 -2.94 19.43
N HIS A 203 0.91 -3.17 18.91
CA HIS A 203 0.69 -3.77 17.58
C HIS A 203 0.39 -2.73 16.50
N LEU A 204 0.14 -1.47 16.86
CA LEU A 204 -0.37 -0.42 15.98
C LEU A 204 0.48 -0.24 14.73
N ILE A 205 1.82 -0.21 14.88
CA ILE A 205 2.71 -0.08 13.71
C ILE A 205 2.61 -1.26 12.76
N ALA A 206 2.60 -2.49 13.27
CA ALA A 206 2.47 -3.68 12.44
C ALA A 206 1.12 -3.73 11.71
N ASP A 207 0.03 -3.38 12.40
CA ASP A 207 -1.32 -3.30 11.83
C ASP A 207 -1.42 -2.20 10.76
N SER A 208 -0.73 -1.07 10.96
CA SER A 208 -0.62 0.00 9.96
C SER A 208 0.16 -0.46 8.73
N LEU A 209 1.26 -1.20 8.91
CA LEU A 209 2.04 -1.76 7.82
C LEU A 209 1.25 -2.79 6.99
N PHE A 210 0.36 -3.59 7.58
CA PHE A 210 -0.52 -4.48 6.80
C PHE A 210 -1.45 -3.69 5.89
N THR A 211 -2.00 -2.57 6.36
CA THR A 211 -2.84 -1.69 5.56
C THR A 211 -2.03 -1.02 4.43
N ILE A 212 -0.84 -0.51 4.76
CA ILE A 212 0.09 0.12 3.79
C ILE A 212 0.57 -0.89 2.74
N LYS A 213 0.83 -2.14 3.13
CA LYS A 213 1.26 -3.22 2.24
C LYS A 213 0.28 -3.44 1.09
N GLU A 214 -1.03 -3.37 1.35
CA GLU A 214 -2.06 -3.57 0.31
C GLU A 214 -1.93 -2.48 -0.77
N LEU A 215 -1.81 -1.23 -0.37
CA LEU A 215 -1.58 -0.11 -1.30
C LEU A 215 -0.22 -0.25 -2.01
N ARG A 216 0.85 -0.53 -1.26
CA ARG A 216 2.21 -0.71 -1.81
C ARG A 216 2.25 -1.78 -2.90
N ASN A 217 1.65 -2.93 -2.65
CA ASN A 217 1.61 -4.01 -3.63
C ASN A 217 0.78 -3.64 -4.86
N THR A 218 -0.34 -2.94 -4.66
CA THR A 218 -1.16 -2.42 -5.75
C THR A 218 -0.38 -1.51 -6.67
N VAL A 219 0.36 -0.57 -6.09
CA VAL A 219 1.19 0.38 -6.84
C VAL A 219 2.35 -0.32 -7.54
N ALA A 220 3.07 -1.20 -6.84
CA ALA A 220 4.22 -1.92 -7.37
C ALA A 220 3.88 -2.87 -8.54
N HIS A 221 2.68 -3.45 -8.52
CA HIS A 221 2.20 -4.35 -9.58
C HIS A 221 1.31 -3.64 -10.63
N ASN A 222 1.27 -2.32 -10.62
CA ASN A 222 0.42 -1.51 -11.51
C ASN A 222 -1.05 -1.94 -11.52
N ASN A 223 -1.59 -2.35 -10.37
CA ASN A 223 -3.00 -2.63 -10.20
C ASN A 223 -3.80 -1.32 -10.03
N ILE A 224 -5.13 -1.40 -10.12
CA ILE A 224 -6.02 -0.25 -9.99
C ILE A 224 -6.09 0.19 -8.53
N ALA A 225 -5.77 1.47 -8.27
CA ALA A 225 -5.64 2.02 -6.93
C ALA A 225 -6.78 2.99 -6.55
N PHE A 226 -7.32 3.77 -7.50
CA PHE A 226 -8.21 4.90 -7.24
C PHE A 226 -9.48 4.54 -6.44
N ASP A 227 -10.02 3.36 -6.63
CA ASP A 227 -11.28 2.91 -6.01
C ASP A 227 -11.09 1.95 -4.83
N VAL A 228 -9.83 1.73 -4.42
CA VAL A 228 -9.49 0.92 -3.22
C VAL A 228 -9.98 -0.54 -3.29
N ARG A 229 -10.18 -1.09 -4.50
CA ARG A 229 -10.59 -2.50 -4.70
C ARG A 229 -9.53 -3.51 -4.24
N PHE A 230 -8.31 -3.05 -3.97
CA PHE A 230 -7.20 -3.85 -3.46
C PHE A 230 -7.34 -4.20 -1.96
N LYS A 231 -8.30 -3.61 -1.26
CA LYS A 231 -8.55 -3.86 0.15
C LYS A 231 -9.13 -5.26 0.33
N ASP A 232 -8.27 -6.21 0.69
CA ASP A 232 -8.67 -7.61 0.92
C ASP A 232 -9.31 -7.83 2.29
N ARG A 233 -8.94 -7.00 3.29
CA ARG A 233 -9.38 -7.13 4.69
C ARG A 233 -9.84 -5.79 5.24
N ASN A 234 -10.70 -5.86 6.24
CA ASN A 234 -11.03 -4.66 7.01
C ASN A 234 -9.78 -4.16 7.74
N THR A 235 -9.52 -2.86 7.62
CA THR A 235 -8.45 -2.21 8.39
C THR A 235 -8.68 -2.42 9.88
N ASN A 236 -7.60 -2.66 10.63
CA ASN A 236 -7.67 -2.86 12.07
C ASN A 236 -8.33 -1.66 12.75
N LYS A 237 -9.23 -1.92 13.69
CA LYS A 237 -9.99 -0.87 14.41
C LYS A 237 -9.08 0.09 15.16
N ASN A 238 -7.94 -0.37 15.68
CA ASN A 238 -6.98 0.49 16.37
C ASN A 238 -6.29 1.45 15.39
N VAL A 239 -5.99 1.00 14.15
CA VAL A 239 -5.44 1.88 13.11
C VAL A 239 -6.46 2.96 12.72
N ILE A 240 -7.72 2.58 12.50
CA ILE A 240 -8.79 3.53 12.21
C ILE A 240 -8.91 4.56 13.34
N LYS A 241 -8.99 4.10 14.59
CA LYS A 241 -9.11 4.97 15.77
C LYS A 241 -7.91 5.89 15.92
N TRP A 242 -6.70 5.39 15.70
CA TRP A 242 -5.49 6.19 15.76
C TRP A 242 -5.51 7.31 14.71
N VAL A 243 -5.75 6.98 13.45
CA VAL A 243 -5.79 7.97 12.36
C VAL A 243 -6.92 8.99 12.59
N GLN A 244 -8.07 8.56 13.10
CA GLN A 244 -9.17 9.46 13.46
C GLN A 244 -8.77 10.44 14.58
N GLN A 245 -8.04 10.00 15.59
CA GLN A 245 -7.54 10.84 16.68
C GLN A 245 -6.47 11.82 16.19
N GLU A 246 -5.48 11.35 15.41
CA GLU A 246 -4.44 12.20 14.81
C GLU A 246 -5.06 13.33 13.96
N MET A 247 -6.12 13.02 13.24
CA MET A 247 -6.79 13.95 12.33
C MET A 247 -7.90 14.79 12.98
N GLY A 248 -8.31 14.45 14.20
CA GLY A 248 -9.47 15.10 14.85
C GLY A 248 -10.79 14.88 14.09
N MET A 249 -10.98 13.73 13.41
CA MET A 249 -12.17 13.45 12.60
C MET A 249 -12.59 11.98 12.63
N ASN A 250 -13.92 11.73 12.51
CA ASN A 250 -14.50 10.39 12.68
C ASN A 250 -14.89 9.68 11.37
N ASN A 251 -14.73 10.33 10.21
CA ASN A 251 -15.19 9.81 8.91
C ASN A 251 -14.09 9.12 8.10
N ILE A 252 -13.20 8.40 8.77
CA ILE A 252 -12.13 7.60 8.16
C ILE A 252 -12.51 6.12 8.25
N SER A 253 -12.62 5.44 7.10
CA SER A 253 -13.07 4.04 7.00
C SER A 253 -12.18 3.18 6.09
N PHE A 254 -11.22 3.80 5.41
CA PHE A 254 -10.40 3.17 4.36
C PHE A 254 -11.23 2.64 3.17
N ASP A 255 -12.32 3.34 2.86
CA ASP A 255 -13.16 3.04 1.70
C ASP A 255 -12.88 3.97 0.50
N CYS A 256 -11.96 4.91 0.64
CA CYS A 256 -11.50 5.79 -0.43
C CYS A 256 -9.98 5.98 -0.35
N PHE A 257 -9.38 6.37 -1.47
CA PHE A 257 -7.93 6.57 -1.58
C PHE A 257 -7.41 7.64 -0.61
N THR A 258 -8.21 8.67 -0.33
CA THR A 258 -7.85 9.74 0.60
C THR A 258 -7.52 9.22 2.01
N ASP A 259 -8.21 8.18 2.48
CA ASP A 259 -7.95 7.60 3.80
C ASP A 259 -6.57 6.93 3.86
N TYR A 260 -6.12 6.34 2.75
CA TYR A 260 -4.75 5.84 2.63
C TYR A 260 -3.72 6.96 2.56
N MET A 261 -4.02 8.08 1.87
CA MET A 261 -3.17 9.28 1.91
C MET A 261 -3.00 9.82 3.33
N ILE A 262 -4.09 9.84 4.10
CA ILE A 262 -4.06 10.25 5.50
C ILE A 262 -3.15 9.31 6.30
N LEU A 263 -3.34 8.01 6.20
CA LEU A 263 -2.48 7.03 6.89
C LEU A 263 -1.00 7.20 6.53
N LEU A 264 -0.70 7.38 5.23
CA LEU A 264 0.67 7.60 4.78
C LEU A 264 1.28 8.84 5.42
N LEU A 265 0.56 9.97 5.43
CA LEU A 265 1.04 11.22 6.01
C LEU A 265 1.16 11.13 7.54
N CYS A 266 0.27 10.40 8.22
CA CYS A 266 0.42 10.11 9.64
C CYS A 266 1.70 9.31 9.90
N VAL A 267 1.93 8.20 9.20
CA VAL A 267 3.14 7.39 9.41
C VAL A 267 4.40 8.15 9.00
N LEU A 268 4.38 8.91 7.90
CA LEU A 268 5.51 9.74 7.48
C LEU A 268 5.93 10.76 8.56
N LYS A 269 4.96 11.37 9.25
CA LYS A 269 5.25 12.29 10.35
C LYS A 269 5.96 11.56 11.50
N HIS A 270 5.48 10.38 11.87
CA HIS A 270 6.06 9.55 12.94
C HIS A 270 7.43 8.95 12.61
N VAL A 271 7.80 8.82 11.33
CA VAL A 271 9.16 8.47 10.90
C VAL A 271 10.02 9.71 10.59
N ASN A 272 9.62 10.89 11.06
CA ASN A 272 10.34 12.16 10.87
C ASN A 272 10.61 12.51 9.39
N TYR A 273 9.66 12.23 8.50
CA TYR A 273 9.76 12.67 7.11
C TYR A 273 9.72 14.21 7.04
N PRO A 274 10.52 14.86 6.17
CA PRO A 274 10.59 16.31 6.15
C PRO A 274 9.23 16.97 5.89
N LYS A 275 8.83 17.89 6.77
CA LYS A 275 7.55 18.64 6.69
C LYS A 275 7.34 19.30 5.33
N LYS A 276 8.40 19.83 4.72
CA LYS A 276 8.37 20.42 3.37
C LYS A 276 7.92 19.40 2.31
N ASP A 277 8.39 18.17 2.41
CA ASP A 277 8.09 17.11 1.45
C ASP A 277 6.67 16.55 1.67
N MET A 278 6.20 16.47 2.93
CA MET A 278 4.79 16.16 3.22
C MET A 278 3.84 17.20 2.62
N LYS A 279 4.16 18.50 2.75
CA LYS A 279 3.39 19.59 2.13
C LYS A 279 3.38 19.50 0.61
N ARG A 280 4.52 19.15 0.00
CA ARG A 280 4.60 18.94 -1.44
C ARG A 280 3.72 17.77 -1.88
N LEU A 281 3.80 16.63 -1.18
CA LEU A 281 2.99 15.43 -1.43
C LEU A 281 1.49 15.76 -1.35
N LEU A 282 1.06 16.49 -0.33
CA LEU A 282 -0.35 16.86 -0.17
C LEU A 282 -0.82 17.82 -1.28
N ARG A 283 0.01 18.80 -1.66
CA ARG A 283 -0.31 19.73 -2.76
C ARG A 283 -0.46 19.00 -4.09
N GLU A 284 0.49 18.12 -4.43
CA GLU A 284 0.41 17.32 -5.66
C GLU A 284 -0.83 16.42 -5.67
N TYR A 285 -1.26 15.92 -4.50
CA TYR A 285 -2.50 15.16 -4.39
C TYR A 285 -3.75 16.02 -4.64
N GLU A 286 -3.80 17.24 -4.11
CA GLU A 286 -4.86 18.20 -4.41
C GLU A 286 -4.90 18.58 -5.89
N ASP A 287 -3.73 18.77 -6.51
CA ASP A 287 -3.61 19.04 -7.95
C ASP A 287 -4.16 17.88 -8.79
N CYS A 288 -3.90 16.62 -8.40
CA CYS A 288 -4.51 15.45 -9.05
C CYS A 288 -6.03 15.49 -8.98
N ILE A 289 -6.60 15.82 -7.81
CA ILE A 289 -8.06 15.90 -7.60
C ILE A 289 -8.66 17.04 -8.44
N ASN A 290 -8.02 18.20 -8.46
CA ASN A 290 -8.49 19.35 -9.25
C ASN A 290 -8.39 19.08 -10.76
N SER A 291 -7.33 18.41 -11.19
CA SER A 291 -7.14 18.02 -12.59
C SER A 291 -8.23 17.06 -13.07
N ILE A 292 -8.56 16.04 -12.28
CA ILE A 292 -9.61 15.09 -12.67
C ILE A 292 -11.01 15.74 -12.62
N TYR A 293 -11.27 16.66 -11.68
CA TYR A 293 -12.51 17.45 -11.65
C TYR A 293 -12.73 18.24 -12.93
N ALA A 294 -11.67 18.86 -13.46
CA ALA A 294 -11.75 19.64 -14.70
C ALA A 294 -11.97 18.78 -15.97
N LYS A 295 -11.61 17.50 -15.93
CA LYS A 295 -11.65 16.59 -17.08
C LYS A 295 -12.94 15.75 -17.15
N LEU A 296 -13.69 15.62 -16.07
CA LEU A 296 -14.81 14.68 -15.98
C LEU A 296 -16.16 15.38 -15.80
N PRO A 297 -17.25 14.87 -16.42
CA PRO A 297 -18.60 15.23 -16.05
C PRO A 297 -18.89 14.92 -14.57
N LEU A 298 -19.69 15.75 -13.91
CA LEU A 298 -20.01 15.59 -12.48
C LEU A 298 -20.50 14.19 -12.09
N PRO A 299 -21.35 13.49 -12.85
CA PRO A 299 -21.79 12.13 -12.49
C PRO A 299 -20.63 11.12 -12.44
N VAL A 300 -19.64 11.25 -13.33
CA VAL A 300 -18.45 10.41 -13.35
C VAL A 300 -17.51 10.80 -12.21
N TYR A 301 -17.24 12.09 -12.05
CA TYR A 301 -16.39 12.60 -10.97
C TYR A 301 -16.89 12.18 -9.57
N ASN A 302 -18.18 12.42 -9.27
CA ASN A 302 -18.79 12.08 -7.98
C ASN A 302 -18.79 10.56 -7.69
N LYS A 303 -18.65 9.74 -8.73
CA LYS A 303 -18.50 8.29 -8.58
C LYS A 303 -17.08 7.87 -8.18
N ILE A 304 -16.08 8.65 -8.60
CA ILE A 304 -14.66 8.32 -8.44
C ILE A 304 -14.08 8.99 -7.20
N VAL A 305 -14.41 10.25 -6.99
CA VAL A 305 -13.92 11.04 -5.86
C VAL A 305 -14.99 11.10 -4.78
N SER A 306 -14.63 10.69 -3.56
CA SER A 306 -15.60 10.64 -2.45
C SER A 306 -16.09 12.03 -2.05
N THR A 307 -17.37 12.12 -1.68
CA THR A 307 -17.93 13.30 -1.03
C THR A 307 -17.22 13.56 0.30
N GLY A 308 -16.99 14.84 0.66
CA GLY A 308 -16.30 15.20 1.91
C GLY A 308 -14.78 15.24 1.82
N ILE A 309 -14.19 14.98 0.65
CA ILE A 309 -12.74 15.04 0.44
C ILE A 309 -12.15 16.39 0.87
N LYS A 310 -12.83 17.51 0.60
CA LYS A 310 -12.34 18.86 0.97
C LYS A 310 -12.09 19.01 2.46
N GLY A 311 -12.99 18.51 3.30
CA GLY A 311 -12.81 18.54 4.76
C GLY A 311 -11.60 17.69 5.19
N LYS A 312 -11.39 16.53 4.59
CA LYS A 312 -10.22 15.69 4.87
C LYS A 312 -8.91 16.38 4.47
N LEU A 313 -8.87 17.03 3.33
CA LEU A 313 -7.69 17.78 2.87
C LEU A 313 -7.39 18.98 3.78
N THR A 314 -8.40 19.75 4.18
CA THR A 314 -8.22 20.86 5.13
C THR A 314 -7.61 20.36 6.44
N ASN A 315 -8.12 19.27 7.00
CA ASN A 315 -7.56 18.71 8.24
C ASN A 315 -6.13 18.17 8.06
N LEU A 316 -5.80 17.60 6.88
CA LEU A 316 -4.44 17.18 6.57
C LEU A 316 -3.47 18.35 6.56
N TRP A 317 -3.86 19.50 5.99
CA TRP A 317 -3.05 20.72 6.05
C TRP A 317 -2.78 21.15 7.49
N VAL A 318 -3.83 21.22 8.31
CA VAL A 318 -3.70 21.56 9.74
C VAL A 318 -2.80 20.56 10.46
N TYR A 319 -2.96 19.26 10.20
CA TYR A 319 -2.14 18.19 10.80
C TYR A 319 -0.65 18.30 10.46
N ILE A 320 -0.32 18.65 9.22
CA ILE A 320 1.07 18.82 8.79
C ILE A 320 1.66 20.12 9.34
N GLU A 321 0.83 21.17 9.56
CA GLU A 321 1.32 22.46 10.10
C GLU A 321 1.68 22.36 11.60
N ASN A 322 0.94 21.57 12.35
CA ASN A 322 1.21 21.30 13.76
C ASN A 322 2.35 20.28 13.92
#